data_a76e8e986b1a481ea46b0f5bf6d072a4
#
_entry.id   a76e8e986b1a481ea46b0f5bf6d072a4
#
_cell.length_a   1.000
_cell.length_b   1.000
_cell.length_c   1.000
_cell.angle_alpha   90.00
_cell.angle_beta   90.00
_cell.angle_gamma   90.00
#
_symmetry.space_group_name_H-M   'P 1'
#
loop_
_entity.id
_entity.type
_entity.pdbx_description
1 polymer ?
#
loop_
_entity_poly.entity_id
_entity_poly.type
_entity_poly.pdbx_seq_one_letter_code
_entity_poly.pdbx_strand_id
1 'polypeptide(L)'
;WLSFGALIAIIFILPIFKNLPAQSLWASVSVNLFLLPILMYSFYEFPIYGVFLNLIVIPLLSVLMAAGLIGTMISLFWEHAGEAIFLCCRIIFRVYEHSCEAALRLPFARVVTGQPDIWKILFYYVFLFAAVLLLRKKEENKGEKRSGKKRGFLSVLLVGIGMTILLFTAQVKDKITITMLDVGQGDGLVIRGPEGKTYFMDGGSSDVKKVGEYRIEPYLLSQGIGSLDYVFVSHGDQDHISGIKELVQRQKTGVTIKRLVFPTQTVWDDALKELAEMAEKEGI
;
A
#
# COMPACT_ATOMS: atom_id res chain seq x y z
N TRP A 1 5.19 14.12 -6.19
CA TRP A 1 5.62 14.22 -4.79
C TRP A 1 6.56 13.09 -4.38
N LEU A 2 6.28 11.83 -4.78
CA LEU A 2 7.11 10.67 -4.40
C LEU A 2 8.56 10.79 -4.88
N SER A 3 8.80 11.21 -6.13
CA SER A 3 10.14 11.39 -6.67
C SER A 3 10.92 12.50 -5.96
N PHE A 4 10.25 13.63 -5.66
CA PHE A 4 10.86 14.70 -4.87
C PHE A 4 11.18 14.26 -3.44
N GLY A 5 10.27 13.53 -2.80
CA GLY A 5 10.48 12.98 -1.46
C GLY A 5 11.65 12.00 -1.43
N ALA A 6 11.77 11.12 -2.41
CA ALA A 6 12.91 10.23 -2.54
C ALA A 6 14.25 11.00 -2.70
N LEU A 7 14.28 12.04 -3.52
CA LEU A 7 15.45 12.90 -3.67
C LEU A 7 15.83 13.59 -2.35
N ILE A 8 14.86 14.16 -1.65
CA ILE A 8 15.07 14.77 -0.32
C ILE A 8 15.64 13.75 0.66
N ALA A 9 15.08 12.54 0.71
CA ALA A 9 15.58 11.47 1.57
C ALA A 9 17.06 11.13 1.28
N ILE A 10 17.42 11.01 0.00
CA ILE A 10 18.80 10.71 -0.42
C ILE A 10 19.76 11.85 -0.02
N ILE A 11 19.34 13.10 -0.19
CA ILE A 11 20.21 14.26 0.12
C ILE A 11 20.33 14.48 1.63
N PHE A 12 19.24 14.32 2.40
CA PHE A 12 19.24 14.72 3.80
C PHE A 12 19.39 13.56 4.80
N ILE A 13 18.92 12.35 4.49
CA ILE A 13 18.93 11.21 5.43
C ILE A 13 20.09 10.25 5.11
N LEU A 14 20.25 9.85 3.85
CA LEU A 14 21.25 8.86 3.45
C LEU A 14 22.69 9.20 3.91
N PRO A 15 23.18 10.47 3.87
CA PRO A 15 24.54 10.80 4.30
C PRO A 15 24.84 10.42 5.75
N ILE A 16 23.83 10.27 6.60
CA ILE A 16 23.98 9.81 8.00
C ILE A 16 24.54 8.38 8.06
N PHE A 17 24.26 7.58 7.04
CA PHE A 17 24.62 6.16 6.96
C PHE A 17 25.83 5.88 6.07
N LYS A 18 26.54 6.94 5.60
CA LYS A 18 27.68 6.83 4.65
C LYS A 18 28.81 5.91 5.09
N ASN A 19 29.00 5.74 6.41
CA ASN A 19 30.06 4.90 6.98
C ASN A 19 29.61 3.48 7.30
N LEU A 20 28.35 3.10 6.99
CA LEU A 20 27.82 1.77 7.21
C LEU A 20 27.92 0.93 5.94
N PRO A 21 28.11 -0.40 6.05
CA PRO A 21 28.06 -1.30 4.90
C PRO A 21 26.64 -1.30 4.28
N ALA A 22 26.52 -1.86 3.08
CA ALA A 22 25.24 -2.02 2.36
C ALA A 22 24.50 -0.68 2.09
N GLN A 23 25.15 0.23 1.39
CA GLN A 23 24.62 1.56 1.07
C GLN A 23 23.25 1.52 0.36
N SER A 24 23.00 0.52 -0.48
CA SER A 24 21.71 0.33 -1.16
C SER A 24 20.57 0.08 -0.17
N LEU A 25 20.83 -0.69 0.91
CA LEU A 25 19.85 -0.91 1.99
C LEU A 25 19.53 0.41 2.71
N TRP A 26 20.55 1.19 3.07
CA TRP A 26 20.36 2.45 3.76
C TRP A 26 19.69 3.51 2.89
N ALA A 27 19.95 3.48 1.59
CA ALA A 27 19.21 4.31 0.63
C ALA A 27 17.71 3.95 0.64
N SER A 28 17.40 2.65 0.55
CA SER A 28 16.01 2.18 0.62
C SER A 28 15.34 2.54 1.94
N VAL A 29 16.00 2.33 3.08
CA VAL A 29 15.51 2.72 4.41
C VAL A 29 15.25 4.22 4.48
N SER A 30 16.18 5.05 4.01
CA SER A 30 16.05 6.51 4.04
C SER A 30 14.85 7.00 3.22
N VAL A 31 14.68 6.45 2.02
CA VAL A 31 13.56 6.77 1.14
C VAL A 31 12.24 6.33 1.78
N ASN A 32 12.16 5.11 2.29
CA ASN A 32 10.95 4.61 2.94
C ASN A 32 10.58 5.41 4.19
N LEU A 33 11.55 5.76 5.05
CA LEU A 33 11.30 6.61 6.23
C LEU A 33 10.72 7.97 5.84
N PHE A 34 11.25 8.59 4.79
CA PHE A 34 10.75 9.90 4.36
C PHE A 34 9.37 9.78 3.70
N LEU A 35 9.18 8.78 2.84
CA LEU A 35 7.94 8.63 2.08
C LEU A 35 6.79 7.99 2.87
N LEU A 36 7.06 7.37 4.03
CA LEU A 36 6.06 6.67 4.82
C LEU A 36 4.75 7.46 5.02
N PRO A 37 4.76 8.72 5.51
CA PRO A 37 3.50 9.45 5.72
C PRO A 37 2.78 9.77 4.40
N ILE A 38 3.54 10.03 3.33
CA ILE A 38 2.98 10.32 2.00
C ILE A 38 2.29 9.08 1.44
N LEU A 39 2.93 7.90 1.57
CA LEU A 39 2.34 6.64 1.15
C LEU A 39 1.06 6.32 1.93
N MET A 40 1.10 6.44 3.26
CA MET A 40 -0.07 6.23 4.11
C MET A 40 -1.20 7.20 3.79
N TYR A 41 -0.90 8.46 3.48
CA TYR A 41 -1.90 9.46 3.12
C TYR A 41 -2.54 9.20 1.75
N SER A 42 -1.74 8.71 0.77
CA SER A 42 -2.18 8.54 -0.62
C SER A 42 -2.73 7.16 -0.93
N PHE A 43 -2.20 6.12 -0.28
CA PHE A 43 -2.56 4.72 -0.53
C PHE A 43 -3.23 4.04 0.67
N TYR A 44 -3.24 4.71 1.85
CA TYR A 44 -3.89 4.24 3.08
C TYR A 44 -3.28 2.97 3.67
N GLU A 45 -2.16 2.53 3.13
CA GLU A 45 -1.46 1.31 3.52
C GLU A 45 0.06 1.46 3.39
N PHE A 46 0.77 0.56 4.04
CA PHE A 46 2.23 0.53 4.00
C PHE A 46 2.74 -0.89 3.75
N PRO A 47 3.55 -1.11 2.68
CA PRO A 47 4.18 -2.40 2.41
C PRO A 47 5.44 -2.57 3.24
N ILE A 48 5.42 -3.41 4.28
CA ILE A 48 6.58 -3.62 5.19
C ILE A 48 7.80 -4.13 4.41
N TYR A 49 7.59 -5.04 3.47
CA TYR A 49 8.68 -5.67 2.71
C TYR A 49 9.22 -4.81 1.56
N GLY A 50 8.65 -3.63 1.32
CA GLY A 50 9.08 -2.71 0.26
C GLY A 50 10.55 -2.30 0.37
N VAL A 51 11.11 -2.20 1.59
CA VAL A 51 12.54 -1.91 1.81
C VAL A 51 13.42 -3.01 1.19
N PHE A 52 13.05 -4.27 1.36
CA PHE A 52 13.82 -5.41 0.83
C PHE A 52 13.58 -5.58 -0.69
N LEU A 53 12.36 -5.39 -1.16
CA LEU A 53 12.05 -5.42 -2.59
C LEU A 53 12.87 -4.39 -3.36
N ASN A 54 13.08 -3.20 -2.81
CA ASN A 54 13.89 -2.16 -3.43
C ASN A 54 15.36 -2.56 -3.64
N LEU A 55 15.89 -3.52 -2.87
CA LEU A 55 17.25 -4.06 -3.10
C LEU A 55 17.33 -4.83 -4.41
N ILE A 56 16.24 -5.43 -4.85
CA ILE A 56 16.14 -6.16 -6.13
C ILE A 56 15.73 -5.17 -7.23
N VAL A 57 14.70 -4.37 -6.98
CA VAL A 57 14.08 -3.50 -7.99
C VAL A 57 15.03 -2.40 -8.46
N ILE A 58 15.70 -1.68 -7.53
CA ILE A 58 16.52 -0.51 -7.88
C ILE A 58 17.71 -0.87 -8.80
N PRO A 59 18.53 -1.91 -8.53
CA PRO A 59 19.62 -2.29 -9.44
C PRO A 59 19.11 -2.74 -10.81
N LEU A 60 18.07 -3.56 -10.83
CA LEU A 60 17.51 -4.08 -12.08
C LEU A 60 16.79 -3.01 -12.90
N LEU A 61 16.28 -1.95 -12.27
CA LEU A 61 15.65 -0.82 -12.96
C LEU A 61 16.65 -0.12 -13.90
N SER A 62 17.91 0.05 -13.47
CA SER A 62 18.94 0.65 -14.30
C SER A 62 19.24 -0.18 -15.54
N VAL A 63 19.28 -1.51 -15.40
CA VAL A 63 19.46 -2.44 -16.51
C VAL A 63 18.23 -2.42 -17.43
N LEU A 64 17.03 -2.42 -16.85
CA LEU A 64 15.77 -2.36 -17.59
C LEU A 64 15.67 -1.10 -18.45
N MET A 65 16.01 0.07 -17.88
CA MET A 65 16.01 1.35 -18.59
C MET A 65 17.04 1.36 -19.73
N ALA A 66 18.26 0.90 -19.48
CA ALA A 66 19.29 0.82 -20.49
C ALA A 66 18.89 -0.15 -21.63
N ALA A 67 18.44 -1.35 -21.27
CA ALA A 67 18.00 -2.35 -22.24
C ALA A 67 16.78 -1.87 -23.05
N GLY A 68 15.82 -1.21 -22.41
CA GLY A 68 14.66 -0.62 -23.08
C GLY A 68 15.06 0.44 -24.12
N LEU A 69 15.92 1.38 -23.74
CA LEU A 69 16.39 2.43 -24.65
C LEU A 69 17.21 1.84 -25.82
N ILE A 70 18.19 1.00 -25.52
CA ILE A 70 19.05 0.37 -26.52
C ILE A 70 18.23 -0.53 -27.44
N GLY A 71 17.32 -1.35 -26.86
CA GLY A 71 16.44 -2.22 -27.63
C GLY A 71 15.55 -1.45 -28.59
N THR A 72 14.97 -0.32 -28.14
CA THR A 72 14.17 0.56 -29.00
C THR A 72 15.01 1.15 -30.14
N MET A 73 16.19 1.63 -29.87
CA MET A 73 17.07 2.21 -30.91
C MET A 73 17.50 1.14 -31.93
N ILE A 74 17.86 -0.05 -31.48
CA ILE A 74 18.30 -1.12 -32.38
C ILE A 74 17.13 -1.64 -33.20
N SER A 75 15.91 -1.79 -32.62
CA SER A 75 14.73 -2.27 -33.33
C SER A 75 14.33 -1.40 -34.52
N LEU A 76 14.70 -0.10 -34.54
CA LEU A 76 14.49 0.79 -35.67
C LEU A 76 15.28 0.37 -36.93
N PHE A 77 16.39 -0.32 -36.77
CA PHE A 77 17.27 -0.76 -37.85
C PHE A 77 17.25 -2.28 -38.02
N TRP A 78 17.06 -3.02 -36.95
CA TRP A 78 17.10 -4.49 -36.94
C TRP A 78 16.15 -5.04 -35.90
N GLU A 79 14.94 -5.38 -36.33
CA GLU A 79 13.83 -5.83 -35.48
C GLU A 79 14.20 -7.03 -34.60
N HIS A 80 14.75 -8.10 -35.19
CA HIS A 80 15.13 -9.30 -34.43
C HIS A 80 16.19 -9.08 -33.35
N ALA A 81 17.11 -8.15 -33.56
CA ALA A 81 18.10 -7.79 -32.54
C ALA A 81 17.44 -6.98 -31.40
N GLY A 82 16.50 -6.12 -31.72
CA GLY A 82 15.68 -5.40 -30.72
C GLY A 82 14.86 -6.37 -29.87
N GLU A 83 14.23 -7.35 -30.48
CA GLU A 83 13.45 -8.40 -29.77
C GLU A 83 14.30 -9.19 -28.78
N ALA A 84 15.52 -9.55 -29.13
CA ALA A 84 16.45 -10.23 -28.23
C ALA A 84 16.77 -9.41 -26.98
N ILE A 85 16.91 -8.06 -27.12
CA ILE A 85 17.12 -7.17 -25.99
C ILE A 85 15.86 -7.03 -25.14
N PHE A 86 14.66 -6.94 -25.75
CA PHE A 86 13.42 -6.92 -25.03
C PHE A 86 13.10 -8.20 -24.26
N LEU A 87 13.71 -9.34 -24.65
CA LEU A 87 13.65 -10.56 -23.85
C LEU A 87 14.27 -10.34 -22.45
N CYS A 88 15.38 -9.60 -22.37
CA CYS A 88 15.98 -9.22 -21.08
C CYS A 88 14.99 -8.40 -20.23
N CYS A 89 14.31 -7.42 -20.83
CA CYS A 89 13.28 -6.63 -20.15
C CYS A 89 12.14 -7.52 -19.61
N ARG A 90 11.68 -8.48 -20.43
CA ARG A 90 10.63 -9.44 -20.01
C ARG A 90 11.06 -10.30 -18.83
N ILE A 91 12.33 -10.74 -18.81
CA ILE A 91 12.86 -11.52 -17.69
C ILE A 91 12.89 -10.67 -16.41
N ILE A 92 13.33 -9.41 -16.50
CA ILE A 92 13.35 -8.50 -15.35
C ILE A 92 11.95 -8.27 -14.81
N PHE A 93 10.94 -8.05 -15.68
CA PHE A 93 9.55 -7.91 -15.24
C PHE A 93 9.04 -9.17 -14.52
N ARG A 94 9.34 -10.37 -15.02
CA ARG A 94 8.99 -11.61 -14.32
C ARG A 94 9.65 -11.72 -12.94
N VAL A 95 10.91 -11.29 -12.82
CA VAL A 95 11.58 -11.22 -11.51
C VAL A 95 10.85 -10.27 -10.56
N TYR A 96 10.40 -9.11 -11.05
CA TYR A 96 9.60 -8.19 -10.24
C TYR A 96 8.28 -8.80 -9.80
N GLU A 97 7.50 -9.37 -10.73
CA GLU A 97 6.22 -10.02 -10.45
C GLU A 97 6.38 -11.11 -9.37
N HIS A 98 7.31 -12.04 -9.57
CA HIS A 98 7.54 -13.14 -8.63
C HIS A 98 8.04 -12.65 -7.26
N SER A 99 8.88 -11.61 -7.24
CA SER A 99 9.36 -11.02 -5.99
C SER A 99 8.22 -10.36 -5.22
N CYS A 100 7.32 -9.64 -5.91
CA CYS A 100 6.14 -9.02 -5.31
C CYS A 100 5.15 -10.08 -4.82
N GLU A 101 4.86 -11.11 -5.63
CA GLU A 101 3.98 -12.21 -5.23
C GLU A 101 4.52 -12.96 -3.99
N ALA A 102 5.82 -13.23 -3.97
CA ALA A 102 6.47 -13.87 -2.82
C ALA A 102 6.35 -13.00 -1.56
N ALA A 103 6.55 -11.69 -1.70
CA ALA A 103 6.41 -10.75 -0.59
C ALA A 103 4.96 -10.67 -0.08
N LEU A 104 3.96 -10.69 -0.98
CA LEU A 104 2.54 -10.68 -0.62
C LEU A 104 2.07 -11.92 0.15
N ARG A 105 2.78 -13.06 -0.01
CA ARG A 105 2.49 -14.29 0.77
C ARG A 105 3.01 -14.24 2.20
N LEU A 106 3.87 -13.29 2.53
CA LEU A 106 4.42 -13.15 3.88
C LEU A 106 3.40 -12.50 4.82
N PRO A 107 3.43 -12.83 6.12
CA PRO A 107 2.54 -12.21 7.10
C PRO A 107 2.79 -10.70 7.18
N PHE A 108 1.73 -9.93 7.36
CA PHE A 108 1.81 -8.46 7.42
C PHE A 108 2.43 -7.79 6.19
N ALA A 109 2.35 -8.42 5.02
CA ALA A 109 2.88 -7.85 3.77
C ALA A 109 2.32 -6.45 3.48
N ARG A 110 1.05 -6.25 3.81
CA ARG A 110 0.34 -4.96 3.72
C ARG A 110 -0.23 -4.63 5.10
N VAL A 111 0.04 -3.44 5.57
CA VAL A 111 -0.57 -2.90 6.79
C VAL A 111 -1.48 -1.76 6.39
N VAL A 112 -2.78 -2.01 6.49
CA VAL A 112 -3.81 -0.99 6.25
C VAL A 112 -3.85 -0.07 7.47
N THR A 113 -3.53 1.19 7.25
CA THR A 113 -3.37 2.19 8.32
C THR A 113 -4.50 3.21 8.35
N GLY A 114 -5.27 3.29 7.27
CA GLY A 114 -6.18 4.40 7.04
C GLY A 114 -5.45 5.68 6.65
N GLN A 115 -6.21 6.74 6.44
CA GLN A 115 -5.68 8.04 6.12
C GLN A 115 -5.25 8.77 7.41
N PRO A 116 -3.98 9.06 7.60
CA PRO A 116 -3.53 9.79 8.78
C PRO A 116 -3.94 11.26 8.70
N ASP A 117 -4.29 11.84 9.84
CA ASP A 117 -4.55 13.27 9.94
C ASP A 117 -3.29 14.09 9.60
N ILE A 118 -3.46 15.24 8.98
CA ILE A 118 -2.34 16.11 8.56
C ILE A 118 -1.44 16.49 9.74
N TRP A 119 -2.00 16.73 10.92
CA TRP A 119 -1.19 17.07 12.10
C TRP A 119 -0.25 15.93 12.53
N LYS A 120 -0.66 14.66 12.36
CA LYS A 120 0.20 13.49 12.65
C LYS A 120 1.38 13.43 11.67
N ILE A 121 1.13 13.75 10.41
CA ILE A 121 2.17 13.84 9.38
C ILE A 121 3.17 14.94 9.72
N LEU A 122 2.68 16.11 10.13
CA LEU A 122 3.53 17.23 10.54
C LEU A 122 4.41 16.86 11.74
N PHE A 123 3.81 16.27 12.79
CA PHE A 123 4.58 15.80 13.95
C PHE A 123 5.63 14.75 13.57
N TYR A 124 5.28 13.80 12.72
CA TYR A 124 6.24 12.83 12.22
C TYR A 124 7.46 13.50 11.57
N TYR A 125 7.26 14.45 10.68
CA TYR A 125 8.37 15.15 10.03
C TYR A 125 9.18 16.01 11.00
N VAL A 126 8.55 16.63 12.00
CA VAL A 126 9.27 17.34 13.06
C VAL A 126 10.20 16.40 13.83
N PHE A 127 9.71 15.22 14.24
CA PHE A 127 10.52 14.24 14.94
C PHE A 127 11.62 13.65 14.04
N LEU A 128 11.31 13.35 12.77
CA LEU A 128 12.29 12.87 11.81
C LEU A 128 13.40 13.90 11.59
N PHE A 129 13.05 15.16 11.40
CA PHE A 129 14.01 16.24 11.22
C PHE A 129 14.88 16.45 12.45
N ALA A 130 14.30 16.47 13.66
CA ALA A 130 15.04 16.54 14.91
C ALA A 130 16.03 15.36 15.06
N ALA A 131 15.60 14.14 14.72
CA ALA A 131 16.46 12.96 14.74
C ALA A 131 17.64 13.08 13.76
N VAL A 132 17.39 13.57 12.54
CA VAL A 132 18.43 13.82 11.54
C VAL A 132 19.46 14.86 12.02
N LEU A 133 18.99 15.96 12.61
CA LEU A 133 19.88 16.99 13.17
C LEU A 133 20.76 16.45 14.30
N LEU A 134 20.19 15.65 15.21
CA LEU A 134 20.95 15.03 16.31
C LEU A 134 22.03 14.07 15.79
N LEU A 135 21.71 13.29 14.73
CA LEU A 135 22.67 12.36 14.13
C LEU A 135 23.78 13.07 13.36
N ARG A 136 23.48 14.16 12.63
CA ARG A 136 24.50 15.00 11.96
C ARG A 136 25.45 15.62 12.99
N LYS A 137 24.91 16.20 14.04
CA LYS A 137 25.74 16.78 15.12
C LYS A 137 26.61 15.75 15.85
N LYS A 138 26.23 14.46 15.83
CA LYS A 138 27.03 13.34 16.33
C LYS A 138 28.25 13.09 15.44
N GLU A 139 28.15 13.24 14.12
CA GLU A 139 29.27 13.03 13.19
C GLU A 139 30.32 14.12 13.33
N GLU A 140 29.91 15.37 13.53
CA GLU A 140 30.83 16.51 13.72
C GLU A 140 31.64 16.40 15.02
N ASN A 141 31.06 15.87 16.09
CA ASN A 141 31.68 15.75 17.43
C ASN A 141 32.23 14.34 17.73
N LYS A 142 33.03 13.77 16.83
CA LYS A 142 33.58 12.40 16.98
C LYS A 142 34.42 12.16 18.23
N GLY A 143 34.91 13.21 18.91
CA GLY A 143 35.74 13.10 20.13
C GLY A 143 34.97 12.66 21.38
N GLU A 144 33.66 12.84 21.48
CA GLU A 144 32.85 12.53 22.65
C GLU A 144 32.05 11.23 22.53
N LYS A 145 32.66 10.08 22.70
CA LYS A 145 32.01 8.75 22.58
C LYS A 145 30.72 8.61 23.40
N ARG A 146 30.68 9.15 24.63
CA ARG A 146 29.51 9.04 25.53
C ARG A 146 28.33 9.90 25.08
N SER A 147 28.59 11.11 24.61
CA SER A 147 27.58 12.02 24.04
C SER A 147 26.99 11.46 22.71
N GLY A 148 27.85 10.84 21.89
CA GLY A 148 27.42 10.23 20.64
C GLY A 148 26.44 9.06 20.80
N LYS A 149 26.62 8.20 21.82
CA LYS A 149 25.67 7.09 22.13
C LYS A 149 24.31 7.64 22.56
N LYS A 150 24.28 8.65 23.44
CA LYS A 150 23.04 9.29 23.91
C LYS A 150 22.25 9.93 22.76
N ARG A 151 22.93 10.66 21.85
CA ARG A 151 22.29 11.28 20.67
C ARG A 151 21.73 10.23 19.71
N GLY A 152 22.46 9.13 19.48
CA GLY A 152 21.95 8.03 18.65
C GLY A 152 20.70 7.39 19.25
N PHE A 153 20.70 7.10 20.56
CA PHE A 153 19.53 6.57 21.25
C PHE A 153 18.32 7.52 21.18
N LEU A 154 18.56 8.82 21.43
CA LEU A 154 17.50 9.83 21.36
C LEU A 154 16.91 9.95 19.96
N SER A 155 17.74 9.84 18.91
CA SER A 155 17.25 9.88 17.51
C SER A 155 16.35 8.70 17.18
N VAL A 156 16.72 7.48 17.59
CA VAL A 156 15.88 6.29 17.41
C VAL A 156 14.57 6.43 18.19
N LEU A 157 14.62 6.96 19.40
CA LEU A 157 13.44 7.22 20.23
C LEU A 157 12.50 8.22 19.54
N LEU A 158 13.02 9.33 19.01
CA LEU A 158 12.21 10.34 18.30
C LEU A 158 11.54 9.76 17.07
N VAL A 159 12.26 9.00 16.23
CA VAL A 159 11.65 8.32 15.07
C VAL A 159 10.59 7.33 15.51
N GLY A 160 10.85 6.55 16.58
CA GLY A 160 9.88 5.62 17.16
C GLY A 160 8.61 6.31 17.65
N ILE A 161 8.72 7.43 18.37
CA ILE A 161 7.58 8.23 18.81
C ILE A 161 6.81 8.78 17.61
N GLY A 162 7.51 9.35 16.63
CA GLY A 162 6.88 9.86 15.39
C GLY A 162 6.11 8.77 14.65
N MET A 163 6.68 7.57 14.51
CA MET A 163 6.00 6.41 13.92
C MET A 163 4.78 5.98 14.74
N THR A 164 4.91 5.93 16.07
CA THR A 164 3.78 5.56 16.93
C THR A 164 2.62 6.55 16.78
N ILE A 165 2.90 7.85 16.78
CA ILE A 165 1.88 8.89 16.55
C ILE A 165 1.24 8.75 15.17
N LEU A 166 2.04 8.49 14.15
CA LEU A 166 1.55 8.36 12.77
C LEU A 166 0.65 7.12 12.62
N LEU A 167 1.07 5.98 13.19
CA LEU A 167 0.34 4.71 13.09
C LEU A 167 -0.86 4.62 14.06
N PHE A 168 -0.87 5.46 15.11
CA PHE A 168 -1.95 5.44 16.08
C PHE A 168 -3.21 6.07 15.50
N THR A 169 -4.08 5.23 14.96
CA THR A 169 -5.46 5.61 14.61
C THR A 169 -6.35 5.26 15.80
N ALA A 170 -6.83 6.29 16.51
CA ALA A 170 -7.85 6.10 17.54
C ALA A 170 -9.13 5.62 16.83
N GLN A 171 -9.40 4.32 16.92
CA GLN A 171 -10.71 3.83 16.52
C GLN A 171 -11.71 4.33 17.55
N VAL A 172 -12.74 5.03 17.08
CA VAL A 172 -13.85 5.44 17.94
C VAL A 172 -14.60 4.15 18.31
N LYS A 173 -14.30 3.63 19.50
CA LYS A 173 -15.04 2.51 20.10
C LYS A 173 -16.40 3.02 20.59
N ASP A 174 -17.37 2.13 20.67
CA ASP A 174 -18.71 2.36 21.22
C ASP A 174 -19.68 3.19 20.36
N LYS A 175 -19.38 3.39 19.08
CA LYS A 175 -20.32 4.05 18.15
C LYS A 175 -20.60 3.14 16.96
N ILE A 176 -21.87 3.11 16.55
CA ILE A 176 -22.24 2.58 15.24
C ILE A 176 -22.05 3.71 14.23
N THR A 177 -21.30 3.43 13.18
CA THR A 177 -21.14 4.38 12.07
C THR A 177 -21.75 3.75 10.82
N ILE A 178 -22.65 4.47 10.18
CA ILE A 178 -23.29 4.08 8.93
C ILE A 178 -22.91 5.10 7.87
N THR A 179 -22.36 4.62 6.77
CA THR A 179 -21.92 5.50 5.67
C THR A 179 -22.47 4.96 4.34
N MET A 180 -23.22 5.80 3.64
CA MET A 180 -23.57 5.55 2.25
C MET A 180 -22.44 6.04 1.36
N LEU A 181 -22.02 5.19 0.43
CA LEU A 181 -20.95 5.50 -0.50
C LEU A 181 -21.52 6.18 -1.76
N ASP A 182 -20.78 7.16 -2.28
CA ASP A 182 -21.05 7.69 -3.60
C ASP A 182 -20.54 6.72 -4.67
N VAL A 183 -21.38 5.75 -5.00
CA VAL A 183 -21.10 4.75 -6.04
C VAL A 183 -21.64 5.15 -7.42
N GLY A 184 -22.29 6.32 -7.55
CA GLY A 184 -23.04 6.74 -8.72
C GLY A 184 -24.46 6.17 -8.69
N GLN A 185 -24.96 5.68 -9.83
CA GLN A 185 -26.27 5.02 -9.87
C GLN A 185 -26.14 3.59 -9.36
N GLY A 186 -26.41 3.40 -8.07
CA GLY A 186 -26.31 2.13 -7.38
C GLY A 186 -26.30 2.29 -5.86
N ASP A 187 -26.13 1.20 -5.14
CA ASP A 187 -26.12 1.16 -3.70
C ASP A 187 -24.78 0.69 -3.12
N GLY A 188 -24.43 1.23 -1.96
CA GLY A 188 -23.25 0.83 -1.20
C GLY A 188 -23.29 1.38 0.21
N LEU A 189 -23.48 0.52 1.20
CA LEU A 189 -23.62 0.90 2.60
C LEU A 189 -22.58 0.21 3.47
N VAL A 190 -21.71 1.00 4.11
CA VAL A 190 -20.74 0.51 5.09
C VAL A 190 -21.26 0.75 6.50
N ILE A 191 -21.28 -0.29 7.31
CA ILE A 191 -21.66 -0.22 8.71
C ILE A 191 -20.47 -0.69 9.55
N ARG A 192 -20.02 0.13 10.47
CA ARG A 192 -19.03 -0.25 11.50
C ARG A 192 -19.73 -0.33 12.84
N GLY A 193 -19.72 -1.51 13.43
CA GLY A 193 -20.27 -1.75 14.76
C GLY A 193 -19.33 -1.28 15.89
N PRO A 194 -19.83 -1.20 17.13
CA PRO A 194 -19.07 -0.74 18.31
C PRO A 194 -17.92 -1.70 18.66
N GLU A 195 -18.01 -2.98 18.30
CA GLU A 195 -16.96 -3.98 18.49
C GLU A 195 -15.88 -3.96 17.39
N GLY A 196 -15.96 -2.99 16.45
CA GLY A 196 -15.06 -2.87 15.32
C GLY A 196 -15.36 -3.82 14.17
N LYS A 197 -16.46 -4.59 14.23
CA LYS A 197 -16.94 -5.41 13.10
C LYS A 197 -17.41 -4.51 11.97
N THR A 198 -17.09 -4.92 10.75
CA THR A 198 -17.42 -4.19 9.52
C THR A 198 -18.38 -5.00 8.67
N TYR A 199 -19.47 -4.35 8.31
CA TYR A 199 -20.51 -4.89 7.44
C TYR A 199 -20.60 -4.02 6.20
N PHE A 200 -20.80 -4.65 5.06
CA PHE A 200 -21.02 -3.96 3.81
C PHE A 200 -22.30 -4.52 3.18
N MET A 201 -23.19 -3.65 2.76
CA MET A 201 -24.43 -4.04 2.13
C MET A 201 -24.47 -3.46 0.75
N ASP A 202 -24.61 -4.34 -0.23
CA ASP A 202 -24.53 -4.09 -1.65
C ASP A 202 -23.22 -3.33 -2.02
N GLY A 203 -23.00 -3.04 -3.24
CA GLY A 203 -21.79 -2.33 -3.68
C GLY A 203 -21.64 -2.44 -5.17
N GLY A 204 -22.48 -1.72 -5.87
CA GLY A 204 -22.49 -1.75 -7.32
C GLY A 204 -22.76 -0.38 -7.92
N SER A 205 -22.64 -0.31 -9.22
CA SER A 205 -23.00 0.86 -10.02
C SER A 205 -23.35 0.44 -11.44
N SER A 206 -24.36 1.09 -12.01
CA SER A 206 -24.71 0.92 -13.42
C SER A 206 -24.02 1.93 -14.34
N ASP A 207 -23.50 3.04 -13.80
CA ASP A 207 -22.89 4.12 -14.58
C ASP A 207 -21.38 4.30 -14.31
N VAL A 208 -20.87 3.87 -13.15
CA VAL A 208 -19.46 3.96 -12.80
C VAL A 208 -18.73 2.66 -13.06
N LYS A 209 -17.79 2.68 -14.01
CA LYS A 209 -16.92 1.53 -14.29
C LYS A 209 -15.91 1.35 -13.17
N LYS A 210 -15.67 0.08 -12.80
CA LYS A 210 -14.71 -0.29 -11.74
C LYS A 210 -14.98 0.41 -10.41
N VAL A 211 -16.23 0.46 -10.02
CA VAL A 211 -16.69 1.13 -8.79
C VAL A 211 -16.05 0.52 -7.54
N GLY A 212 -15.82 -0.80 -7.54
CA GLY A 212 -15.12 -1.52 -6.46
C GLY A 212 -13.68 -1.04 -6.31
N GLU A 213 -12.93 -1.01 -7.41
CA GLU A 213 -11.52 -0.63 -7.44
C GLU A 213 -11.28 0.85 -7.15
N TYR A 214 -12.13 1.75 -7.69
CA TYR A 214 -11.84 3.19 -7.66
C TYR A 214 -12.66 4.00 -6.65
N ARG A 215 -13.73 3.44 -6.08
CA ARG A 215 -14.54 4.14 -5.08
C ARG A 215 -14.67 3.37 -3.77
N ILE A 216 -15.10 2.10 -3.83
CA ILE A 216 -15.40 1.32 -2.63
C ILE A 216 -14.11 0.96 -1.88
N GLU A 217 -13.15 0.31 -2.55
CA GLU A 217 -11.89 -0.11 -1.93
C GLU A 217 -11.08 1.07 -1.37
N PRO A 218 -10.86 2.18 -2.10
CA PRO A 218 -10.16 3.34 -1.55
C PRO A 218 -10.84 3.95 -0.33
N TYR A 219 -12.18 4.00 -0.32
CA TYR A 219 -12.91 4.46 0.86
C TYR A 219 -12.65 3.54 2.07
N LEU A 220 -12.81 2.23 1.89
CA LEU A 220 -12.59 1.25 2.96
C LEU A 220 -11.17 1.36 3.52
N LEU A 221 -10.17 1.38 2.64
CA LEU A 221 -8.76 1.53 3.01
C LEU A 221 -8.50 2.86 3.73
N SER A 222 -9.11 3.97 3.28
CA SER A 222 -8.97 5.29 3.93
C SER A 222 -9.49 5.29 5.37
N GLN A 223 -10.52 4.49 5.64
CA GLN A 223 -11.08 4.29 6.98
C GLN A 223 -10.32 3.25 7.82
N GLY A 224 -9.19 2.72 7.31
CA GLY A 224 -8.43 1.66 7.97
C GLY A 224 -9.13 0.29 7.95
N ILE A 225 -10.07 0.08 7.03
CA ILE A 225 -10.79 -1.19 6.86
C ILE A 225 -10.05 -2.02 5.82
N GLY A 226 -9.22 -2.95 6.28
CA GLY A 226 -8.52 -3.91 5.41
C GLY A 226 -9.29 -5.22 5.21
N SER A 227 -10.36 -5.44 5.99
CA SER A 227 -11.23 -6.61 5.85
C SER A 227 -12.67 -6.30 6.20
N LEU A 228 -13.60 -6.90 5.46
CA LEU A 228 -15.03 -6.88 5.73
C LEU A 228 -15.43 -8.18 6.42
N ASP A 229 -16.07 -8.10 7.59
CA ASP A 229 -16.52 -9.29 8.31
C ASP A 229 -17.70 -9.96 7.62
N TYR A 230 -18.61 -9.14 7.11
CA TYR A 230 -19.79 -9.60 6.36
C TYR A 230 -20.07 -8.67 5.20
N VAL A 231 -20.34 -9.24 4.04
CA VAL A 231 -20.86 -8.52 2.87
C VAL A 231 -22.23 -9.12 2.54
N PHE A 232 -23.26 -8.29 2.57
CA PHE A 232 -24.62 -8.69 2.26
C PHE A 232 -24.95 -8.30 0.83
N VAL A 233 -25.53 -9.21 0.10
CA VAL A 233 -26.04 -8.99 -1.27
C VAL A 233 -27.56 -9.11 -1.22
N SER A 234 -28.24 -8.06 -1.69
CA SER A 234 -29.70 -8.04 -1.72
C SER A 234 -30.27 -8.80 -2.94
N HIS A 235 -29.74 -8.54 -4.13
CA HIS A 235 -30.12 -9.17 -5.40
C HIS A 235 -29.01 -9.04 -6.44
N GLY A 236 -29.21 -9.63 -7.64
CA GLY A 236 -28.17 -9.79 -8.65
C GLY A 236 -27.96 -8.64 -9.63
N ASP A 237 -28.66 -7.52 -9.49
CA ASP A 237 -28.56 -6.40 -10.42
C ASP A 237 -27.18 -5.73 -10.35
N GLN A 238 -26.71 -5.22 -11.49
CA GLN A 238 -25.35 -4.68 -11.63
C GLN A 238 -25.06 -3.53 -10.67
N ASP A 239 -26.04 -2.69 -10.40
CA ASP A 239 -25.95 -1.55 -9.48
C ASP A 239 -25.87 -1.95 -8.00
N HIS A 240 -26.02 -3.25 -7.68
CA HIS A 240 -25.82 -3.81 -6.35
C HIS A 240 -24.58 -4.69 -6.21
N ILE A 241 -24.15 -5.40 -7.28
CA ILE A 241 -23.10 -6.42 -7.17
C ILE A 241 -21.81 -6.14 -7.95
N SER A 242 -21.78 -5.18 -8.89
CA SER A 242 -20.61 -4.99 -9.75
C SER A 242 -19.33 -4.70 -8.99
N GLY A 243 -19.37 -3.86 -7.98
CA GLY A 243 -18.22 -3.56 -7.13
C GLY A 243 -17.87 -4.71 -6.19
N ILE A 244 -18.87 -5.49 -5.71
CA ILE A 244 -18.61 -6.69 -4.90
C ILE A 244 -17.85 -7.72 -5.73
N LYS A 245 -18.24 -7.97 -7.00
CA LYS A 245 -17.49 -8.84 -7.92
C LYS A 245 -16.03 -8.40 -8.04
N GLU A 246 -15.77 -7.11 -8.17
CA GLU A 246 -14.43 -6.56 -8.23
C GLU A 246 -13.63 -6.78 -6.93
N LEU A 247 -14.25 -6.59 -5.76
CA LEU A 247 -13.62 -6.85 -4.47
C LEU A 247 -13.28 -8.34 -4.30
N VAL A 248 -14.17 -9.25 -4.71
CA VAL A 248 -13.93 -10.71 -4.71
C VAL A 248 -12.73 -11.06 -5.59
N GLN A 249 -12.65 -10.53 -6.82
CA GLN A 249 -11.51 -10.75 -7.72
C GLN A 249 -10.19 -10.24 -7.15
N ARG A 250 -10.25 -9.20 -6.31
CA ARG A 250 -9.10 -8.57 -5.66
C ARG A 250 -8.83 -9.07 -4.24
N GLN A 251 -9.47 -10.16 -3.83
CA GLN A 251 -9.40 -10.74 -2.48
C GLN A 251 -7.96 -10.84 -1.92
N LYS A 252 -6.96 -11.14 -2.78
CA LYS A 252 -5.56 -11.32 -2.38
C LYS A 252 -4.78 -10.01 -2.30
N THR A 253 -5.20 -8.98 -3.02
CA THR A 253 -4.45 -7.73 -3.19
C THR A 253 -5.19 -6.50 -2.68
N GLY A 254 -6.48 -6.59 -2.46
CA GLY A 254 -7.37 -5.54 -2.01
C GLY A 254 -7.89 -5.75 -0.57
N VAL A 255 -9.08 -5.26 -0.33
CA VAL A 255 -9.83 -5.48 0.92
C VAL A 255 -10.34 -6.92 0.93
N THR A 256 -10.07 -7.66 2.02
CA THR A 256 -10.51 -9.06 2.14
C THR A 256 -11.96 -9.14 2.60
N ILE A 257 -12.71 -10.10 2.05
CA ILE A 257 -14.07 -10.43 2.46
C ILE A 257 -14.02 -11.74 3.25
N LYS A 258 -14.48 -11.74 4.49
CA LYS A 258 -14.51 -12.95 5.32
C LYS A 258 -15.75 -13.82 5.08
N ARG A 259 -16.88 -13.19 4.86
CA ARG A 259 -18.17 -13.86 4.61
C ARG A 259 -19.02 -13.07 3.65
N LEU A 260 -19.53 -13.75 2.65
CA LEU A 260 -20.50 -13.23 1.71
C LEU A 260 -21.87 -13.85 2.03
N VAL A 261 -22.88 -13.02 2.24
CA VAL A 261 -24.23 -13.41 2.64
C VAL A 261 -25.19 -13.12 1.50
N PHE A 262 -25.79 -14.16 0.99
CA PHE A 262 -26.77 -14.12 -0.10
C PHE A 262 -28.19 -14.21 0.39
N PRO A 263 -29.19 -13.76 -0.38
CA PRO A 263 -30.59 -14.06 -0.13
C PRO A 263 -30.86 -15.56 -0.26
N THR A 264 -32.08 -15.98 0.04
CA THR A 264 -32.48 -17.41 -0.10
C THR A 264 -32.28 -17.88 -1.55
N GLN A 265 -31.85 -19.13 -1.74
CA GLN A 265 -31.55 -19.68 -3.06
C GLN A 265 -32.75 -19.67 -4.03
N THR A 266 -33.97 -19.59 -3.51
CA THR A 266 -35.18 -19.51 -4.33
C THR A 266 -35.29 -18.26 -5.22
N VAL A 267 -34.54 -17.20 -4.88
CA VAL A 267 -34.53 -15.94 -5.62
C VAL A 267 -33.21 -15.70 -6.37
N TRP A 268 -32.33 -16.71 -6.46
CA TRP A 268 -31.05 -16.57 -7.15
C TRP A 268 -31.24 -16.55 -8.67
N ASP A 269 -30.78 -15.49 -9.26
CA ASP A 269 -30.55 -15.36 -10.72
C ASP A 269 -29.16 -15.88 -11.10
N ASP A 270 -28.82 -15.80 -12.39
CA ASP A 270 -27.54 -16.26 -12.90
C ASP A 270 -26.36 -15.39 -12.42
N ALA A 271 -26.60 -14.09 -12.14
CA ALA A 271 -25.60 -13.16 -11.66
C ALA A 271 -25.18 -13.46 -10.21
N LEU A 272 -26.14 -13.86 -9.34
CA LEU A 272 -25.85 -14.30 -7.98
C LEU A 272 -25.12 -15.65 -7.96
N LYS A 273 -25.49 -16.59 -8.85
CA LYS A 273 -24.79 -17.87 -9.00
C LYS A 273 -23.34 -17.66 -9.41
N GLU A 274 -23.09 -16.81 -10.41
CA GLU A 274 -21.75 -16.47 -10.87
C GLU A 274 -20.91 -15.83 -9.73
N LEU A 275 -21.49 -14.90 -8.97
CA LEU A 275 -20.82 -14.27 -7.83
C LEU A 275 -20.49 -15.30 -6.73
N ALA A 276 -21.39 -16.25 -6.43
CA ALA A 276 -21.16 -17.30 -5.46
C ALA A 276 -20.02 -18.24 -5.89
N GLU A 277 -20.01 -18.68 -7.16
CA GLU A 277 -18.93 -19.51 -7.72
C GLU A 277 -17.57 -18.77 -7.69
N MET A 278 -17.59 -17.48 -7.98
CA MET A 278 -16.40 -16.65 -7.92
C MET A 278 -15.86 -16.53 -6.48
N ALA A 279 -16.74 -16.31 -5.50
CA ALA A 279 -16.39 -16.23 -4.09
C ALA A 279 -15.80 -17.56 -3.58
N GLU A 280 -16.40 -18.69 -3.93
CA GLU A 280 -15.91 -20.03 -3.57
C GLU A 280 -14.50 -20.29 -4.13
N LYS A 281 -14.22 -19.92 -5.39
CA LYS A 281 -12.87 -20.04 -5.98
C LYS A 281 -11.81 -19.21 -5.25
N GLU A 282 -12.19 -18.08 -4.68
CA GLU A 282 -11.29 -17.23 -3.89
C GLU A 282 -11.26 -17.58 -2.39
N GLY A 283 -12.06 -18.57 -1.95
CA GLY A 283 -12.04 -19.09 -0.59
C GLY A 283 -12.86 -18.26 0.42
N ILE A 284 -13.92 -17.60 -0.05
CA ILE A 284 -14.86 -16.81 0.76
C ILE A 284 -16.07 -17.67 1.15
#